data_f0d4f2c5f8f94c80b178de4d4ccd1e93
#
_entry.id   f0d4f2c5f8f94c80b178de4d4ccd1e93
#
_cell.length_a   1.000
_cell.length_b   1.000
_cell.length_c   1.000
_cell.angle_alpha   90.00
_cell.angle_beta   90.00
_cell.angle_gamma   90.00
#
_symmetry.space_group_name_H-M   'P 1'
#
loop_
_entity.id
_entity.type
_entity.pdbx_description
1 polymer ?
#
loop_
_entity_poly.entity_id
_entity_poly.type
_entity_poly.pdbx_seq_one_letter_code
_entity_poly.pdbx_strand_id
1 'polypeptide(L)'
;MNRVALIAMLLALACVGCLHSPKNYPGGGGDNINPSDYAAKTCPNLSGNYETLGELLDGDATARRLSKSMRIEYVFPFSNEEDLRRIRAAARTENGRIQTPITAQVELVRPRVLKLNLIYPGGKVANNEFSFENVNRFVCTGENGKIIWGGASEGGRSEFGPNSTDSVVMLYLDDKGNIISEESTQVHMSLRLGAIPVGTAKYFSIYRFKRLPE
;
A
#
# COMPACT_ATOMS: atom_id res chain seq x y z
N MET A 1 42.38 -13.76 26.51
CA MET A 1 41.09 -13.82 25.81
C MET A 1 41.32 -14.46 24.44
N ASN A 2 40.73 -15.63 24.18
CA ASN A 2 41.06 -16.47 23.01
C ASN A 2 40.54 -15.77 21.74
N ARG A 3 41.36 -15.65 20.69
CA ARG A 3 40.98 -15.01 19.42
C ARG A 3 39.67 -15.58 18.82
N VAL A 4 39.45 -16.86 19.04
CA VAL A 4 38.20 -17.54 18.63
C VAL A 4 36.99 -17.02 19.37
N ALA A 5 37.08 -16.72 20.67
CA ALA A 5 36.00 -16.17 21.48
C ALA A 5 35.66 -14.74 21.06
N LEU A 6 36.65 -13.94 20.64
CA LEU A 6 36.43 -12.58 20.15
C LEU A 6 35.74 -12.57 18.79
N ILE A 7 36.10 -13.48 17.90
CA ILE A 7 35.45 -13.64 16.59
C ILE A 7 34.02 -14.13 16.74
N ALA A 8 33.77 -15.09 17.64
CA ALA A 8 32.42 -15.58 17.92
C ALA A 8 31.52 -14.49 18.54
N MET A 9 32.07 -13.64 19.40
CA MET A 9 31.36 -12.54 20.02
C MET A 9 31.03 -11.41 19.00
N LEU A 10 31.95 -11.13 18.07
CA LEU A 10 31.71 -10.18 16.97
C LEU A 10 30.68 -10.71 15.97
N LEU A 11 30.69 -12.00 15.66
CA LEU A 11 29.68 -12.64 14.83
C LEU A 11 28.29 -12.64 15.51
N ALA A 12 28.23 -12.90 16.82
CA ALA A 12 26.99 -12.85 17.58
C ALA A 12 26.40 -11.43 17.65
N LEU A 13 27.24 -10.40 17.80
CA LEU A 13 26.81 -9.00 17.77
C LEU A 13 26.34 -8.54 16.36
N ALA A 14 26.94 -9.05 15.31
CA ALA A 14 26.51 -8.79 13.94
C ALA A 14 25.13 -9.43 13.64
N CYS A 15 24.80 -10.56 14.25
CA CYS A 15 23.51 -11.25 14.06
C CYS A 15 22.35 -10.57 14.81
N VAL A 16 22.61 -9.84 15.89
CA VAL A 16 21.54 -9.21 16.70
C VAL A 16 21.01 -7.91 16.10
N GLY A 17 21.80 -7.26 15.22
CA GLY A 17 21.45 -5.95 14.63
C GLY A 17 20.50 -5.97 13.43
N CYS A 18 20.21 -7.13 12.85
CA CYS A 18 19.56 -7.20 11.54
C CYS A 18 18.14 -7.77 11.53
N LEU A 19 17.58 -8.18 12.66
CA LEU A 19 16.30 -8.88 12.72
C LEU A 19 15.22 -8.08 13.47
N HIS A 20 15.01 -6.83 13.10
CA HIS A 20 13.75 -6.21 13.42
C HIS A 20 12.86 -6.29 12.17
N SER A 21 12.20 -7.43 12.04
CA SER A 21 10.99 -7.46 11.24
C SER A 21 10.01 -6.50 11.91
N PRO A 22 9.52 -5.45 11.25
CA PRO A 22 8.49 -4.63 11.83
C PRO A 22 7.34 -5.56 12.19
N LYS A 23 6.77 -5.41 13.37
CA LYS A 23 5.60 -6.18 13.75
C LYS A 23 4.51 -5.91 12.74
N ASN A 24 3.99 -6.98 12.19
CA ASN A 24 2.93 -6.93 11.20
C ASN A 24 1.72 -6.20 11.73
N TYR A 25 1.24 -5.22 10.95
CA TYR A 25 0.07 -4.51 11.32
C TYR A 25 -0.57 -3.75 10.16
N PRO A 26 -1.86 -3.81 10.03
CA PRO A 26 -2.68 -5.01 10.17
C PRO A 26 -2.30 -6.01 9.07
N GLY A 27 -1.71 -7.12 9.45
CA GLY A 27 -1.29 -8.18 8.53
C GLY A 27 -0.07 -7.86 7.68
N GLY A 28 0.71 -6.84 8.01
CA GLY A 28 1.94 -6.46 7.32
C GLY A 28 2.75 -5.42 8.09
N GLY A 29 3.98 -5.20 7.68
CA GLY A 29 4.92 -4.33 8.37
C GLY A 29 4.40 -2.91 8.59
N GLY A 30 4.60 -2.38 9.78
CA GLY A 30 4.21 -1.03 10.17
C GLY A 30 4.39 -0.78 11.66
N ASP A 31 4.06 0.42 12.09
CA ASP A 31 4.08 0.78 13.50
C ASP A 31 3.11 -0.09 14.30
N ASN A 32 3.42 -0.31 15.57
CA ASN A 32 2.66 -1.17 16.48
C ASN A 32 1.26 -0.59 16.82
N ILE A 33 0.38 -0.53 15.85
CA ILE A 33 -1.01 -0.16 16.10
C ILE A 33 -1.76 -1.45 16.45
N ASN A 34 -2.43 -1.47 17.58
CA ASN A 34 -3.29 -2.59 17.96
C ASN A 34 -4.66 -2.41 17.30
N PRO A 35 -5.12 -3.29 16.39
CA PRO A 35 -6.39 -3.16 15.71
C PRO A 35 -7.59 -3.04 16.64
N SER A 36 -7.54 -3.67 17.82
CA SER A 36 -8.64 -3.63 18.79
C SER A 36 -8.92 -2.23 19.31
N ASP A 37 -7.92 -1.34 19.37
CA ASP A 37 -8.09 0.03 19.86
C ASP A 37 -8.89 0.89 18.87
N TYR A 38 -9.03 0.42 17.64
CA TYR A 38 -9.71 1.12 16.54
C TYR A 38 -10.97 0.40 16.04
N ALA A 39 -11.33 -0.74 16.63
CA ALA A 39 -12.47 -1.53 16.16
C ALA A 39 -13.80 -0.74 16.14
N ALA A 40 -13.99 0.15 17.12
CA ALA A 40 -15.17 1.02 17.23
C ALA A 40 -15.06 2.34 16.45
N LYS A 41 -13.90 2.67 15.86
CA LYS A 41 -13.72 3.91 15.12
C LYS A 41 -14.38 3.84 13.75
N THR A 42 -14.93 4.97 13.30
CA THR A 42 -15.44 5.13 11.94
C THR A 42 -14.30 5.26 10.93
N CYS A 43 -14.56 4.90 9.68
CA CYS A 43 -13.65 5.20 8.60
C CYS A 43 -13.86 6.63 8.09
N PRO A 44 -12.82 7.30 7.56
CA PRO A 44 -12.99 8.60 6.93
C PRO A 44 -13.91 8.52 5.72
N ASN A 45 -14.72 9.56 5.54
CA ASN A 45 -15.56 9.67 4.36
C ASN A 45 -14.75 10.26 3.20
N LEU A 46 -14.33 9.42 2.27
CA LEU A 46 -13.57 9.82 1.09
C LEU A 46 -14.46 10.17 -0.12
N SER A 47 -15.77 10.38 0.08
CA SER A 47 -16.68 10.68 -1.03
C SER A 47 -16.31 11.96 -1.75
N GLY A 48 -16.36 11.93 -3.08
CA GLY A 48 -16.08 13.06 -3.96
C GLY A 48 -15.67 12.63 -5.35
N ASN A 49 -15.51 13.62 -6.22
CA ASN A 49 -14.94 13.47 -7.55
C ASN A 49 -13.46 13.83 -7.49
N TYR A 50 -12.61 13.05 -8.14
CA TYR A 50 -11.17 13.21 -8.05
C TYR A 50 -10.49 13.13 -9.41
N GLU A 51 -9.32 13.77 -9.52
CA GLU A 51 -8.41 13.51 -10.63
C GLU A 51 -8.06 12.02 -10.68
N THR A 52 -8.03 11.48 -11.87
CA THR A 52 -7.82 10.04 -12.11
C THR A 52 -6.35 9.64 -12.04
N LEU A 53 -5.46 10.65 -12.14
CA LEU A 53 -4.02 10.52 -11.98
C LEU A 53 -3.57 11.34 -10.78
N GLY A 54 -3.10 10.65 -9.75
CA GLY A 54 -2.45 11.28 -8.61
C GLY A 54 -1.01 11.68 -8.95
N GLU A 55 -0.59 12.83 -8.45
CA GLU A 55 0.79 13.30 -8.55
C GLU A 55 1.65 12.77 -7.40
N LEU A 56 2.89 12.44 -7.68
CA LEU A 56 3.86 12.07 -6.65
C LEU A 56 4.26 13.35 -5.89
N LEU A 57 3.97 13.40 -4.58
CA LEU A 57 4.37 14.48 -3.69
C LEU A 57 5.76 14.25 -3.12
N ASP A 58 6.02 13.01 -2.67
CA ASP A 58 7.28 12.62 -2.06
C ASP A 58 7.51 11.12 -2.23
N GLY A 59 8.75 10.68 -2.16
CA GLY A 59 9.08 9.27 -2.25
C GLY A 59 10.57 9.01 -2.44
N ASP A 60 11.00 7.81 -2.07
CA ASP A 60 12.36 7.37 -2.30
C ASP A 60 12.55 6.92 -3.76
N ALA A 61 12.85 7.87 -4.62
CA ALA A 61 13.07 7.64 -6.05
C ALA A 61 14.38 6.90 -6.35
N THR A 62 15.31 6.77 -5.38
CA THR A 62 16.62 6.15 -5.60
C THR A 62 16.54 4.64 -5.59
N ALA A 63 15.68 4.10 -4.76
CA ALA A 63 15.56 2.66 -4.51
C ALA A 63 14.50 1.98 -5.38
N ARG A 64 13.55 2.74 -5.89
CA ARG A 64 12.48 2.25 -6.77
C ARG A 64 12.25 3.29 -7.87
N ARG A 65 12.07 2.86 -9.12
CA ARG A 65 11.59 3.76 -10.18
C ARG A 65 10.14 4.12 -9.88
N LEU A 66 9.94 5.13 -9.03
CA LEU A 66 8.62 5.66 -8.76
C LEU A 66 8.05 6.29 -10.03
N SER A 67 6.82 5.94 -10.36
CA SER A 67 6.09 6.66 -11.40
C SER A 67 5.79 8.09 -10.89
N LYS A 68 5.93 9.09 -11.77
CA LYS A 68 5.53 10.47 -11.44
C LYS A 68 4.04 10.63 -11.18
N SER A 69 3.26 9.66 -11.61
CA SER A 69 1.81 9.60 -11.40
C SER A 69 1.35 8.19 -11.12
N MET A 70 0.28 8.08 -10.36
CA MET A 70 -0.41 6.84 -10.04
C MET A 70 -1.88 6.96 -10.43
N ARG A 71 -2.45 5.89 -10.98
CA ARG A 71 -3.89 5.85 -11.30
C ARG A 71 -4.67 5.55 -10.02
N ILE A 72 -5.79 6.25 -9.85
CA ILE A 72 -6.59 6.21 -8.61
C ILE A 72 -7.09 4.80 -8.26
N GLU A 73 -7.39 3.96 -9.24
CA GLU A 73 -7.86 2.61 -8.99
C GLU A 73 -6.82 1.70 -8.32
N TYR A 74 -5.55 2.04 -8.37
CA TYR A 74 -4.50 1.24 -7.75
C TYR A 74 -4.22 1.59 -6.29
N VAL A 75 -4.85 2.65 -5.76
CA VAL A 75 -4.67 3.01 -4.34
C VAL A 75 -5.65 2.28 -3.42
N PHE A 76 -6.64 1.58 -3.96
CA PHE A 76 -7.63 0.83 -3.18
C PHE A 76 -7.27 -0.64 -3.05
N PRO A 77 -7.57 -1.28 -1.90
CA PRO A 77 -7.22 -2.68 -1.65
C PRO A 77 -8.19 -3.63 -2.36
N PHE A 78 -7.81 -4.18 -3.49
CA PHE A 78 -8.64 -5.20 -4.16
C PHE A 78 -8.77 -6.46 -3.32
N SER A 79 -10.01 -6.95 -3.20
CA SER A 79 -10.33 -8.15 -2.43
C SER A 79 -9.97 -9.43 -3.19
N ASN A 80 -10.02 -9.38 -4.52
CA ASN A 80 -9.76 -10.51 -5.40
C ASN A 80 -9.23 -10.05 -6.76
N GLU A 81 -8.65 -10.99 -7.51
CA GLU A 81 -8.11 -10.73 -8.84
C GLU A 81 -9.19 -10.43 -9.89
N GLU A 82 -10.42 -10.87 -9.68
CA GLU A 82 -11.49 -10.67 -10.64
C GLU A 82 -11.90 -9.22 -10.72
N ASP A 83 -12.00 -8.53 -9.59
CA ASP A 83 -12.28 -7.10 -9.53
C ASP A 83 -11.18 -6.31 -10.27
N LEU A 84 -9.93 -6.65 -10.03
CA LEU A 84 -8.81 -6.03 -10.73
C LEU A 84 -8.84 -6.34 -12.24
N ARG A 85 -9.23 -7.55 -12.64
CA ARG A 85 -9.40 -7.92 -14.05
C ARG A 85 -10.51 -7.13 -14.72
N ARG A 86 -11.66 -6.92 -14.06
CA ARG A 86 -12.76 -6.10 -14.59
C ARG A 86 -12.32 -4.67 -14.87
N ILE A 87 -11.63 -4.04 -13.92
CA ILE A 87 -11.10 -2.68 -14.09
C ILE A 87 -10.09 -2.64 -15.24
N ARG A 88 -9.18 -3.59 -15.29
CA ARG A 88 -8.19 -3.69 -16.39
C ARG A 88 -8.84 -3.94 -17.75
N ALA A 89 -9.93 -4.70 -17.81
CA ALA A 89 -10.68 -4.93 -19.05
C ALA A 89 -11.37 -3.64 -19.52
N ALA A 90 -12.02 -2.89 -18.62
CA ALA A 90 -12.60 -1.59 -18.96
C ALA A 90 -11.55 -0.58 -19.43
N ALA A 91 -10.37 -0.59 -18.79
CA ALA A 91 -9.26 0.28 -19.14
C ALA A 91 -8.58 -0.05 -20.49
N ARG A 92 -8.83 -1.22 -21.09
CA ARG A 92 -8.19 -1.62 -22.36
C ARG A 92 -8.94 -1.11 -23.59
N THR A 93 -8.17 -0.55 -24.53
CA THR A 93 -8.63 -0.31 -25.89
C THR A 93 -8.66 -1.63 -26.67
N GLU A 94 -9.30 -1.61 -27.84
CA GLU A 94 -9.27 -2.73 -28.82
C GLU A 94 -7.83 -3.10 -29.19
N ASN A 95 -6.94 -2.12 -29.28
CA ASN A 95 -5.52 -2.34 -29.58
C ASN A 95 -4.67 -2.74 -28.36
N GLY A 96 -5.31 -3.10 -27.23
CA GLY A 96 -4.64 -3.58 -26.03
C GLY A 96 -3.95 -2.51 -25.17
N ARG A 97 -3.99 -1.23 -25.55
CA ARG A 97 -3.43 -0.12 -24.75
C ARG A 97 -4.28 0.10 -23.51
N ILE A 98 -3.64 0.40 -22.40
CA ILE A 98 -4.31 0.74 -21.15
C ILE A 98 -4.57 2.25 -21.13
N GLN A 99 -5.84 2.62 -20.98
CA GLN A 99 -6.29 4.01 -20.89
C GLN A 99 -6.44 4.41 -19.42
N THR A 100 -6.26 5.71 -19.17
CA THR A 100 -6.61 6.33 -17.89
C THR A 100 -8.10 6.66 -17.88
N PRO A 101 -8.82 6.46 -16.77
CA PRO A 101 -10.20 6.93 -16.67
C PRO A 101 -10.25 8.45 -16.84
N ILE A 102 -11.35 8.96 -17.36
CA ILE A 102 -11.61 10.42 -17.49
C ILE A 102 -12.32 10.98 -16.27
N THR A 103 -13.05 10.12 -15.54
CA THR A 103 -13.66 10.50 -14.26
C THR A 103 -13.42 9.41 -13.23
N ALA A 104 -13.27 9.84 -11.98
CA ALA A 104 -13.21 8.97 -10.82
C ALA A 104 -14.07 9.56 -9.71
N GLN A 105 -15.07 8.82 -9.31
CA GLN A 105 -15.94 9.16 -8.19
C GLN A 105 -15.77 8.11 -7.10
N VAL A 106 -15.55 8.58 -5.88
CA VAL A 106 -15.58 7.76 -4.67
C VAL A 106 -16.87 8.07 -3.93
N GLU A 107 -17.56 7.06 -3.45
CA GLU A 107 -18.83 7.15 -2.75
C GLU A 107 -18.80 6.28 -1.49
N LEU A 108 -19.19 6.82 -0.35
CA LEU A 108 -19.42 6.06 0.86
C LEU A 108 -20.85 5.48 0.80
N VAL A 109 -20.99 4.22 0.36
CA VAL A 109 -22.31 3.57 0.19
C VAL A 109 -22.90 3.07 1.50
N ARG A 110 -22.06 2.77 2.48
CA ARG A 110 -22.43 2.44 3.87
C ARG A 110 -21.19 2.55 4.76
N PRO A 111 -21.34 2.58 6.09
CA PRO A 111 -20.19 2.62 6.98
C PRO A 111 -19.16 1.56 6.63
N ARG A 112 -17.90 1.94 6.50
CA ARG A 112 -16.76 1.08 6.11
C ARG A 112 -16.82 0.46 4.72
N VAL A 113 -17.68 0.95 3.82
CA VAL A 113 -17.72 0.48 2.43
C VAL A 113 -17.69 1.66 1.48
N LEU A 114 -16.65 1.73 0.69
CA LEU A 114 -16.47 2.71 -0.37
C LEU A 114 -16.73 2.06 -1.73
N LYS A 115 -17.34 2.81 -2.63
CA LYS A 115 -17.50 2.44 -4.03
C LYS A 115 -16.69 3.39 -4.88
N LEU A 116 -15.88 2.84 -5.78
CA LEU A 116 -15.16 3.58 -6.80
C LEU A 116 -15.87 3.39 -8.14
N ASN A 117 -16.30 4.49 -8.73
CA ASN A 117 -16.90 4.53 -10.06
C ASN A 117 -15.90 5.20 -11.02
N LEU A 118 -15.57 4.53 -12.11
CA LEU A 118 -14.62 4.99 -13.12
C LEU A 118 -15.28 5.03 -14.47
N ILE A 119 -15.11 6.12 -15.21
CA ILE A 119 -15.53 6.23 -16.61
C ILE A 119 -14.27 6.36 -17.47
N TYR A 120 -14.16 5.48 -18.44
CA TYR A 120 -13.06 5.47 -19.41
C TYR A 120 -13.46 6.09 -20.73
N PRO A 121 -12.49 6.49 -21.58
CA PRO A 121 -12.77 6.92 -22.94
C PRO A 121 -13.64 5.91 -23.69
N GLY A 122 -14.58 6.39 -24.49
CA GLY A 122 -15.57 5.55 -25.17
C GLY A 122 -16.76 5.13 -24.31
N GLY A 123 -16.91 5.72 -23.10
CA GLY A 123 -18.08 5.48 -22.23
C GLY A 123 -18.03 4.15 -21.46
N LYS A 124 -16.92 3.43 -21.48
CA LYS A 124 -16.76 2.21 -20.69
C LYS A 124 -16.76 2.55 -19.21
N VAL A 125 -17.56 1.83 -18.42
CA VAL A 125 -17.68 2.05 -16.98
C VAL A 125 -17.08 0.85 -16.24
N ALA A 126 -16.33 1.14 -15.18
CA ALA A 126 -15.95 0.14 -14.18
C ALA A 126 -16.32 0.66 -12.81
N ASN A 127 -16.84 -0.21 -11.98
CA ASN A 127 -17.07 0.08 -10.57
C ASN A 127 -16.58 -1.06 -9.70
N ASN A 128 -16.22 -0.74 -8.47
CA ASN A 128 -15.87 -1.73 -7.47
C ASN A 128 -16.20 -1.22 -6.08
N GLU A 129 -16.64 -2.13 -5.21
CA GLU A 129 -16.84 -1.85 -3.79
C GLU A 129 -15.66 -2.38 -2.99
N PHE A 130 -15.19 -1.58 -2.06
CA PHE A 130 -14.11 -1.91 -1.13
C PHE A 130 -14.66 -1.91 0.28
N SER A 131 -14.67 -3.09 0.92
CA SER A 131 -15.11 -3.25 2.30
C SER A 131 -13.93 -3.18 3.25
N PHE A 132 -14.03 -2.31 4.25
CA PHE A 132 -13.09 -2.17 5.37
C PHE A 132 -13.69 -2.71 6.68
N GLU A 133 -14.68 -3.61 6.57
CA GLU A 133 -15.37 -4.18 7.73
C GLU A 133 -14.51 -5.16 8.52
N ASN A 134 -13.54 -5.81 7.86
CA ASN A 134 -12.60 -6.70 8.54
C ASN A 134 -11.58 -5.88 9.34
N VAL A 135 -11.88 -5.66 10.63
CA VAL A 135 -11.06 -4.87 11.54
C VAL A 135 -9.67 -5.47 11.82
N ASN A 136 -9.46 -6.75 11.55
CA ASN A 136 -8.15 -7.39 11.67
C ASN A 136 -7.26 -7.09 10.45
N ARG A 137 -7.85 -6.67 9.35
CA ARG A 137 -7.14 -6.34 8.11
C ARG A 137 -7.09 -4.84 7.85
N PHE A 138 -8.12 -4.10 8.28
CA PHE A 138 -8.26 -2.68 8.02
C PHE A 138 -8.51 -1.92 9.30
N VAL A 139 -7.73 -0.88 9.54
CA VAL A 139 -7.93 0.02 10.66
C VAL A 139 -8.35 1.37 10.16
N CYS A 140 -9.45 1.86 10.72
CA CYS A 140 -9.92 3.22 10.52
C CYS A 140 -9.68 4.01 11.80
N THR A 141 -9.05 5.18 11.70
CA THR A 141 -8.66 5.97 12.87
C THR A 141 -9.66 7.09 13.22
N GLY A 142 -10.83 7.11 12.59
CA GLY A 142 -11.91 8.08 12.80
C GLY A 142 -12.28 8.83 11.52
N GLU A 143 -13.30 9.70 11.61
CA GLU A 143 -13.84 10.44 10.45
C GLU A 143 -12.81 11.34 9.75
N ASN A 144 -11.96 12.01 10.51
CA ASN A 144 -10.88 12.83 9.98
C ASN A 144 -9.53 12.09 10.02
N GLY A 145 -9.59 10.78 10.08
CA GLY A 145 -8.42 9.93 10.25
C GLY A 145 -7.98 9.29 8.95
N LYS A 146 -7.41 8.09 9.10
CA LYS A 146 -6.84 7.30 8.00
C LYS A 146 -7.52 5.94 7.92
N ILE A 147 -7.55 5.36 6.72
CA ILE A 147 -7.76 3.93 6.51
C ILE A 147 -6.37 3.33 6.33
N ILE A 148 -6.02 2.34 7.15
CA ILE A 148 -4.69 1.73 7.17
C ILE A 148 -4.83 0.23 6.92
N TRP A 149 -4.02 -0.30 6.04
CA TRP A 149 -3.89 -1.74 5.81
C TRP A 149 -2.46 -2.08 5.40
N GLY A 150 -2.13 -3.34 5.47
CA GLY A 150 -0.82 -3.80 5.09
C GLY A 150 -0.82 -5.27 4.72
N GLY A 151 0.33 -5.75 4.32
CA GLY A 151 0.55 -7.13 3.98
C GLY A 151 2.03 -7.51 4.03
N ALA A 152 2.27 -8.76 4.40
CA ALA A 152 3.57 -9.40 4.24
C ALA A 152 3.50 -10.32 3.03
N SER A 153 4.50 -10.29 2.17
CA SER A 153 4.65 -11.23 1.08
C SER A 153 6.01 -11.91 1.17
N GLU A 154 5.99 -13.24 1.13
CA GLU A 154 7.18 -14.05 0.91
C GLU A 154 7.23 -14.43 -0.56
N GLY A 155 8.37 -14.28 -1.22
CA GLY A 155 8.49 -14.80 -2.58
C GLY A 155 9.24 -13.96 -3.58
N GLY A 156 9.76 -12.81 -3.18
CA GLY A 156 10.75 -12.12 -4.00
C GLY A 156 12.05 -12.92 -4.01
N ARG A 157 12.72 -13.03 -5.16
CA ARG A 157 14.09 -13.55 -5.25
C ARG A 157 14.97 -12.47 -5.81
N SER A 158 16.02 -12.11 -5.08
CA SER A 158 17.14 -11.37 -5.62
C SER A 158 18.22 -12.34 -6.09
N GLU A 159 19.23 -11.83 -6.77
CA GLU A 159 20.44 -12.61 -7.11
C GLU A 159 21.11 -13.19 -5.86
N PHE A 160 20.88 -12.59 -4.71
CA PHE A 160 21.49 -12.97 -3.43
C PHE A 160 20.67 -13.98 -2.65
N GLY A 161 19.34 -14.08 -2.84
CA GLY A 161 18.50 -15.04 -2.11
C GLY A 161 17.02 -14.66 -2.02
N PRO A 162 16.26 -15.37 -1.18
CA PRO A 162 14.85 -15.07 -0.95
C PRO A 162 14.69 -13.73 -0.21
N ASN A 163 13.67 -12.98 -0.60
CA ASN A 163 13.29 -11.72 0.05
C ASN A 163 11.88 -11.85 0.61
N SER A 164 11.62 -11.25 1.75
CA SER A 164 10.26 -10.95 2.23
C SER A 164 10.01 -9.44 2.12
N THR A 165 8.77 -9.07 1.92
CA THR A 165 8.37 -7.68 1.79
C THR A 165 7.19 -7.42 2.70
N ASP A 166 7.30 -6.40 3.53
CA ASP A 166 6.22 -5.88 4.35
C ASP A 166 5.82 -4.51 3.82
N SER A 167 4.52 -4.28 3.65
CA SER A 167 4.02 -2.98 3.21
C SER A 167 2.87 -2.50 4.06
N VAL A 168 2.78 -1.19 4.25
CA VAL A 168 1.65 -0.50 4.88
C VAL A 168 1.20 0.58 3.94
N VAL A 169 -0.10 0.64 3.72
CA VAL A 169 -0.76 1.67 2.92
C VAL A 169 -1.71 2.45 3.82
N MET A 170 -1.69 3.77 3.69
CA MET A 170 -2.58 4.68 4.37
C MET A 170 -3.33 5.52 3.35
N LEU A 171 -4.64 5.64 3.52
CA LEU A 171 -5.52 6.43 2.66
C LEU A 171 -6.30 7.41 3.52
N TYR A 172 -6.24 8.70 3.18
CA TYR A 172 -6.89 9.77 3.95
C TYR A 172 -7.11 11.02 3.10
N LEU A 173 -7.83 12.01 3.66
CA LEU A 173 -7.98 13.32 3.05
C LEU A 173 -7.00 14.32 3.66
N ASP A 174 -6.42 15.17 2.81
CA ASP A 174 -5.71 16.37 3.29
C ASP A 174 -6.71 17.50 3.65
N ASP A 175 -6.20 18.62 4.17
CA ASP A 175 -7.00 19.78 4.57
C ASP A 175 -7.82 20.41 3.43
N LYS A 176 -7.49 20.09 2.18
CA LYS A 176 -8.20 20.56 0.97
C LYS A 176 -9.20 19.51 0.44
N GLY A 177 -9.34 18.38 1.12
CA GLY A 177 -10.20 17.29 0.72
C GLY A 177 -9.63 16.43 -0.42
N ASN A 178 -8.34 16.54 -0.74
CA ASN A 178 -7.69 15.67 -1.70
C ASN A 178 -7.44 14.30 -1.09
N ILE A 179 -7.55 13.23 -1.87
CA ILE A 179 -7.12 11.91 -1.41
C ILE A 179 -5.60 11.85 -1.40
N ILE A 180 -5.03 11.45 -0.27
CA ILE A 180 -3.62 11.10 -0.10
C ILE A 180 -3.50 9.60 0.05
N SER A 181 -2.64 9.00 -0.77
CA SER A 181 -2.21 7.61 -0.64
C SER A 181 -0.75 7.58 -0.27
N GLU A 182 -0.46 7.04 0.90
CA GLU A 182 0.90 6.88 1.41
C GLU A 182 1.20 5.39 1.52
N GLU A 183 2.30 4.94 0.92
CA GLU A 183 2.78 3.57 0.99
C GLU A 183 4.18 3.55 1.59
N SER A 184 4.37 2.72 2.61
CA SER A 184 5.68 2.38 3.16
C SER A 184 5.94 0.90 2.95
N THR A 185 7.09 0.57 2.38
CA THR A 185 7.49 -0.80 2.09
C THR A 185 8.86 -1.09 2.70
N GLN A 186 8.99 -2.23 3.34
CA GLN A 186 10.27 -2.77 3.80
C GLN A 186 10.57 -4.08 3.08
N VAL A 187 11.76 -4.19 2.51
CA VAL A 187 12.24 -5.40 1.85
C VAL A 187 13.36 -5.99 2.69
N HIS A 188 13.14 -7.18 3.22
CA HIS A 188 14.13 -7.94 3.99
C HIS A 188 14.87 -8.87 3.04
N MET A 189 16.17 -8.67 2.94
CA MET A 189 17.04 -9.43 2.05
C MET A 189 17.77 -10.53 2.83
N SER A 190 17.83 -11.73 2.26
CA SER A 190 18.53 -12.88 2.84
C SER A 190 19.51 -13.49 1.84
N LEU A 191 20.61 -14.04 2.33
CA LEU A 191 21.53 -14.85 1.50
C LEU A 191 20.92 -16.23 1.22
N ARG A 192 21.22 -16.74 0.02
CA ARG A 192 20.71 -18.01 -0.51
C ARG A 192 21.10 -19.23 0.34
N LEU A 193 22.27 -19.17 0.98
CA LEU A 193 22.78 -20.22 1.88
C LEU A 193 22.32 -19.94 3.32
N GLY A 194 21.31 -20.70 3.79
CA GLY A 194 20.88 -20.68 5.17
C GLY A 194 19.93 -19.55 5.56
N ALA A 195 19.34 -18.83 4.58
CA ALA A 195 18.43 -17.69 4.85
C ALA A 195 19.04 -16.66 5.82
N ILE A 196 20.33 -16.40 5.74
CA ILE A 196 21.02 -15.44 6.60
C ILE A 196 20.58 -14.04 6.19
N PRO A 197 19.97 -13.25 7.09
CA PRO A 197 19.56 -11.88 6.77
C PRO A 197 20.79 -11.01 6.51
N VAL A 198 20.75 -10.24 5.42
CA VAL A 198 21.87 -9.36 5.01
C VAL A 198 21.53 -7.88 5.05
N GLY A 199 20.26 -7.55 5.12
CA GLY A 199 19.84 -6.17 5.21
C GLY A 199 18.35 -5.95 5.03
N THR A 200 17.92 -4.70 5.28
CA THR A 200 16.56 -4.24 5.04
C THR A 200 16.63 -2.94 4.26
N ALA A 201 15.91 -2.88 3.16
CA ALA A 201 15.69 -1.64 2.42
C ALA A 201 14.28 -1.12 2.72
N LYS A 202 14.16 0.20 2.91
CA LYS A 202 12.89 0.87 3.16
C LYS A 202 12.60 1.83 2.02
N TYR A 203 11.36 1.82 1.56
CA TYR A 203 10.85 2.71 0.53
C TYR A 203 9.57 3.34 0.99
N PHE A 204 9.28 4.53 0.50
CA PHE A 204 7.98 5.14 0.69
C PHE A 204 7.58 5.90 -0.56
N SER A 205 6.28 6.14 -0.72
CA SER A 205 5.72 7.00 -1.75
C SER A 205 4.44 7.65 -1.24
N ILE A 206 4.25 8.91 -1.59
CA ILE A 206 3.08 9.69 -1.24
C ILE A 206 2.50 10.28 -2.52
N TYR A 207 1.26 9.90 -2.83
CA TYR A 207 0.52 10.40 -3.99
C TYR A 207 -0.68 11.21 -3.55
N ARG A 208 -0.98 12.29 -4.29
CA ARG A 208 -2.16 13.11 -4.10
C ARG A 208 -3.08 13.06 -5.30
N PHE A 209 -4.36 12.82 -5.07
CA PHE A 209 -5.44 12.90 -6.05
C PHE A 209 -6.30 14.11 -5.72
N LYS A 210 -6.25 15.13 -6.56
CA LYS A 210 -6.97 16.39 -6.32
C LYS A 210 -8.46 16.17 -6.41
N ARG A 211 -9.18 16.76 -5.43
CA ARG A 211 -10.63 16.82 -5.46
C ARG A 211 -11.09 17.78 -6.55
N LEU A 212 -12.04 17.34 -7.35
CA LEU A 212 -12.67 18.17 -8.37
C LEU A 212 -13.89 18.89 -7.78
N PRO A 213 -14.23 20.08 -8.25
CA PRO A 213 -15.48 20.74 -7.87
C PRO A 213 -16.67 19.89 -8.27
N GLU A 214 -17.75 19.99 -7.48
CA GLU A 214 -19.04 19.36 -7.77
C GLU A 214 -19.74 20.06 -8.93
#